data_1c4576d3b1213ad3c35a7d190b590551
#
_entry.id   1c4576d3b1213ad3c35a7d190b590551
#
_cell.length_a   1.000
_cell.length_b   1.000
_cell.length_c   1.000
_cell.angle_alpha   90.00
_cell.angle_beta   90.00
_cell.angle_gamma   90.00
#
_symmetry.space_group_name_H-M   'P 1'
#
loop_
_entity.id
_entity.type
_entity.pdbx_description
1 polymer ?
#
loop_
_entity_poly.entity_id
_entity_poly.type
_entity_poly.pdbx_seq_one_letter_code
_entity_poly.pdbx_strand_id
1 'polypeptide(L)'
;MKTIRFFTNIAPHYRKPLWMRLLKSNEIDINFYFGDPGKTGIKEIDFDSLDILEFNNRLIRIKNFWILNKIVFWQSGVIKNCLLKKMDVSIFTAEMNCISTWIAAIICRMRNIEVVFWGHGIYGNESKVKLFFRKLFYRLADKHLLYERRGKSLMLQNGFNPDKLYVIFNSLDYDLHLKLRE
;
A
#
# COMPACT_ATOMS: atom_id res chain seq x y z
N MET A 1 -1.62 -20.84 6.19
CA MET A 1 -1.60 -19.79 5.16
C MET A 1 -1.94 -18.46 5.82
N LYS A 2 -1.11 -17.41 5.66
CA LYS A 2 -1.41 -16.09 6.23
C LYS A 2 -2.44 -15.35 5.38
N THR A 3 -3.42 -14.74 6.06
CA THR A 3 -4.46 -13.92 5.41
C THR A 3 -4.03 -12.47 5.39
N ILE A 4 -3.90 -11.88 4.19
CA ILE A 4 -3.41 -10.53 3.96
C ILE A 4 -4.52 -9.68 3.34
N ARG A 5 -4.66 -8.45 3.82
CA ARG A 5 -5.50 -7.42 3.20
C ARG A 5 -4.61 -6.26 2.77
N PHE A 6 -4.59 -5.98 1.47
CA PHE A 6 -3.79 -4.89 0.91
C PHE A 6 -4.69 -3.73 0.49
N PHE A 7 -4.51 -2.59 1.13
CA PHE A 7 -5.25 -1.36 0.85
C PHE A 7 -4.35 -0.37 0.11
N THR A 8 -4.77 0.02 -1.08
CA THR A 8 -4.06 0.98 -1.93
C THR A 8 -5.00 2.04 -2.49
N ASN A 9 -4.48 3.23 -2.76
CA ASN A 9 -5.27 4.33 -3.34
C ASN A 9 -5.67 4.07 -4.78
N ILE A 10 -4.85 3.35 -5.54
CA ILE A 10 -5.07 3.01 -6.96
C ILE A 10 -4.53 1.62 -7.28
N ALA A 11 -4.98 1.06 -8.40
CA ALA A 11 -4.48 -0.19 -8.99
C ALA A 11 -3.71 0.10 -10.30
N PRO A 12 -2.45 0.55 -10.25
CA PRO A 12 -1.74 0.98 -11.45
C PRO A 12 -1.35 -0.23 -12.33
N HIS A 13 -1.51 -0.09 -13.66
CA HIS A 13 -1.29 -1.15 -14.63
C HIS A 13 0.07 -1.84 -14.50
N TYR A 14 1.14 -1.09 -14.21
CA TYR A 14 2.49 -1.62 -14.07
C TYR A 14 2.69 -2.55 -12.85
N ARG A 15 1.72 -2.60 -11.94
CA ARG A 15 1.72 -3.54 -10.80
C ARG A 15 0.97 -4.84 -11.07
N LYS A 16 0.31 -4.97 -12.23
CA LYS A 16 -0.43 -6.19 -12.59
C LYS A 16 0.41 -7.45 -12.43
N PRO A 17 1.66 -7.55 -12.95
CA PRO A 17 2.47 -8.76 -12.81
C PRO A 17 2.73 -9.14 -11.35
N LEU A 18 2.99 -8.17 -10.48
CA LEU A 18 3.19 -8.42 -9.05
C LEU A 18 1.90 -8.90 -8.39
N TRP A 19 0.76 -8.25 -8.66
CA TRP A 19 -0.53 -8.65 -8.11
C TRP A 19 -0.88 -10.07 -8.53
N MET A 20 -0.69 -10.41 -9.81
CA MET A 20 -0.91 -11.76 -10.33
C MET A 20 -0.05 -12.82 -9.63
N ARG A 21 1.23 -12.52 -9.38
CA ARG A 21 2.12 -13.41 -8.63
C ARG A 21 1.63 -13.65 -7.21
N LEU A 22 1.22 -12.59 -6.53
CA LEU A 22 0.70 -12.68 -5.16
C LEU A 22 -0.64 -13.43 -5.10
N LEU A 23 -1.54 -13.20 -6.07
CA LEU A 23 -2.84 -13.88 -6.16
C LEU A 23 -2.71 -15.38 -6.45
N LYS A 24 -1.71 -15.78 -7.24
CA LYS A 24 -1.40 -17.18 -7.59
C LYS A 24 -0.59 -17.91 -6.52
N SER A 25 -0.12 -17.22 -5.49
CA SER A 25 0.68 -17.83 -4.44
C SER A 25 -0.16 -18.77 -3.58
N ASN A 26 0.37 -19.96 -3.33
CA ASN A 26 -0.22 -20.93 -2.41
C ASN A 26 0.19 -20.73 -0.94
N GLU A 27 1.10 -19.76 -0.68
CA GLU A 27 1.62 -19.49 0.67
C GLU A 27 0.79 -18.45 1.43
N ILE A 28 0.06 -17.60 0.70
CA ILE A 28 -0.72 -16.49 1.26
C ILE A 28 -2.12 -16.44 0.67
N ASP A 29 -3.09 -15.99 1.50
CA ASP A 29 -4.42 -15.58 1.04
C ASP A 29 -4.47 -14.05 1.03
N ILE A 30 -4.34 -13.43 -0.15
CA ILE A 30 -4.30 -11.98 -0.29
C ILE A 30 -5.54 -11.45 -1.01
N ASN A 31 -6.12 -10.36 -0.46
CA ASN A 31 -7.15 -9.58 -1.14
C ASN A 31 -6.67 -8.14 -1.31
N PHE A 32 -6.89 -7.58 -2.48
CA PHE A 32 -6.58 -6.19 -2.81
C PHE A 32 -7.82 -5.30 -2.72
N TYR A 33 -7.70 -4.22 -1.98
CA TYR A 33 -8.69 -3.17 -1.87
C TYR A 33 -8.10 -1.90 -2.49
N PHE A 34 -8.70 -1.40 -3.56
CA PHE A 34 -8.14 -0.28 -4.33
C PHE A 34 -9.22 0.73 -4.71
N GLY A 35 -8.82 1.98 -4.71
CA GLY A 35 -9.69 3.09 -5.10
C GLY A 35 -9.57 3.44 -6.58
N ASP A 36 -10.39 4.37 -7.02
CA ASP A 36 -10.36 4.88 -8.38
C ASP A 36 -9.12 5.76 -8.61
N PRO A 37 -8.45 5.65 -9.79
CA PRO A 37 -7.27 6.46 -10.10
C PRO A 37 -7.57 7.96 -10.20
N GLY A 38 -8.85 8.32 -10.37
CA GLY A 38 -9.29 9.71 -10.49
C GLY A 38 -8.57 10.44 -11.62
N LYS A 39 -8.06 11.66 -11.32
CA LYS A 39 -7.34 12.50 -12.29
C LYS A 39 -5.80 12.35 -12.21
N THR A 40 -5.29 11.21 -11.72
CA THR A 40 -3.84 11.01 -11.56
C THR A 40 -3.10 10.83 -12.89
N GLY A 41 -3.81 10.54 -13.98
CA GLY A 41 -3.22 10.19 -15.27
C GLY A 41 -2.58 8.80 -15.32
N ILE A 42 -2.59 8.06 -14.21
CA ILE A 42 -2.05 6.70 -14.15
C ILE A 42 -3.09 5.72 -14.70
N LYS A 43 -2.69 4.96 -15.72
CA LYS A 43 -3.53 3.91 -16.28
C LYS A 43 -3.76 2.82 -15.23
N GLU A 44 -5.02 2.40 -15.08
CA GLU A 44 -5.41 1.32 -14.18
C GLU A 44 -5.13 -0.06 -14.81
N ILE A 45 -5.07 -1.09 -13.96
CA ILE A 45 -5.08 -2.48 -14.41
C ILE A 45 -6.34 -2.72 -15.23
N ASP A 46 -6.21 -3.40 -16.36
CA ASP A 46 -7.34 -3.91 -17.13
C ASP A 46 -7.91 -5.14 -16.41
N PHE A 47 -9.03 -4.93 -15.71
CA PHE A 47 -9.70 -5.96 -14.91
C PHE A 47 -10.59 -6.88 -15.77
N ASP A 48 -10.86 -6.53 -17.01
CA ASP A 48 -11.64 -7.35 -17.94
C ASP A 48 -10.78 -8.38 -18.67
N SER A 49 -9.45 -8.33 -18.50
CA SER A 49 -8.55 -9.31 -19.09
C SER A 49 -8.72 -10.70 -18.46
N LEU A 50 -8.75 -11.75 -19.30
CA LEU A 50 -9.04 -13.13 -18.89
C LEU A 50 -8.18 -13.65 -17.75
N ASP A 51 -6.91 -13.27 -17.70
CA ASP A 51 -5.95 -13.70 -16.70
C ASP A 51 -6.23 -13.17 -15.30
N ILE A 52 -6.97 -12.06 -15.18
CA ILE A 52 -7.31 -11.45 -13.89
C ILE A 52 -8.75 -11.74 -13.44
N LEU A 53 -9.64 -12.08 -14.38
CA LEU A 53 -11.03 -12.38 -14.09
C LEU A 53 -11.21 -13.53 -13.07
N GLU A 54 -10.33 -14.50 -13.11
CA GLU A 54 -10.26 -15.63 -12.16
C GLU A 54 -10.17 -15.17 -10.70
N PHE A 55 -9.61 -13.97 -10.45
CA PHE A 55 -9.37 -13.43 -9.10
C PHE A 55 -10.32 -12.29 -8.70
N ASN A 56 -11.40 -12.07 -9.44
CA ASN A 56 -12.34 -10.96 -9.19
C ASN A 56 -12.88 -10.90 -7.75
N ASN A 57 -13.07 -12.04 -7.11
CA ASN A 57 -13.52 -12.12 -5.72
C ASN A 57 -12.47 -11.62 -4.70
N ARG A 58 -11.20 -11.49 -5.10
CA ARG A 58 -10.09 -10.98 -4.28
C ARG A 58 -9.68 -9.54 -4.64
N LEU A 59 -10.31 -8.96 -5.66
CA LEU A 59 -10.04 -7.62 -6.19
C LEU A 59 -11.23 -6.71 -5.89
N ILE A 60 -11.15 -5.97 -4.80
CA ILE A 60 -12.28 -5.24 -4.25
C ILE A 60 -12.09 -3.75 -4.49
N ARG A 61 -12.97 -3.17 -5.32
CA ARG A 61 -12.99 -1.73 -5.54
C ARG A 61 -13.61 -1.02 -4.37
N ILE A 62 -12.94 0.05 -3.90
CA ILE A 62 -13.40 0.95 -2.85
C ILE A 62 -13.38 2.40 -3.35
N LYS A 63 -14.09 3.31 -2.69
CA LYS A 63 -14.16 4.71 -3.13
C LYS A 63 -13.17 5.58 -2.37
N ASN A 64 -12.49 6.47 -3.10
CA ASN A 64 -11.67 7.54 -2.55
C ASN A 64 -12.49 8.83 -2.49
N PHE A 65 -12.69 9.38 -1.30
CA PHE A 65 -13.34 10.68 -1.09
C PHE A 65 -12.28 11.73 -0.78
N TRP A 66 -12.07 12.65 -1.72
CA TRP A 66 -11.11 13.73 -1.60
C TRP A 66 -11.69 14.92 -0.88
N ILE A 67 -10.97 15.46 0.09
CA ILE A 67 -11.34 16.56 0.97
C ILE A 67 -10.28 17.65 0.88
N LEU A 68 -10.61 18.89 1.27
CA LEU A 68 -9.67 20.03 1.32
C LEU A 68 -8.87 20.20 0.00
N ASN A 69 -9.58 20.48 -1.10
CA ASN A 69 -8.97 20.69 -2.41
C ASN A 69 -7.99 19.53 -2.82
N LYS A 70 -8.34 18.30 -2.50
CA LYS A 70 -7.57 17.08 -2.81
C LYS A 70 -6.24 16.95 -2.05
N ILE A 71 -6.07 17.63 -0.94
CA ILE A 71 -4.89 17.48 -0.07
C ILE A 71 -5.01 16.22 0.77
N VAL A 72 -6.22 15.92 1.25
CA VAL A 72 -6.51 14.81 2.14
C VAL A 72 -7.61 13.95 1.52
N PHE A 73 -7.57 12.65 1.74
CA PHE A 73 -8.61 11.77 1.29
C PHE A 73 -8.96 10.69 2.31
N TRP A 74 -10.14 10.13 2.10
CA TRP A 74 -10.71 9.03 2.88
C TRP A 74 -11.01 7.87 1.95
N GLN A 75 -10.57 6.66 2.30
CA GLN A 75 -10.96 5.45 1.58
C GLN A 75 -12.13 4.76 2.28
N SER A 76 -13.21 4.54 1.55
CA SER A 76 -14.39 3.85 2.08
C SER A 76 -14.09 2.40 2.40
N GLY A 77 -14.73 1.88 3.45
CA GLY A 77 -14.65 0.46 3.80
C GLY A 77 -13.34 -0.01 4.46
N VAL A 78 -12.25 0.77 4.41
CA VAL A 78 -10.96 0.37 5.01
C VAL A 78 -11.13 0.08 6.50
N ILE A 79 -11.68 1.02 7.25
CA ILE A 79 -11.92 0.87 8.69
C ILE A 79 -12.86 -0.31 8.98
N LYS A 80 -13.97 -0.44 8.23
CA LYS A 80 -14.92 -1.55 8.38
C LYS A 80 -14.22 -2.90 8.17
N ASN A 81 -13.37 -3.02 7.15
CA ASN A 81 -12.63 -4.24 6.90
C ASN A 81 -11.63 -4.54 8.03
N CYS A 82 -10.92 -3.53 8.52
CA CYS A 82 -9.98 -3.69 9.63
C CYS A 82 -10.68 -4.03 10.96
N LEU A 83 -11.94 -3.61 11.16
CA LEU A 83 -12.73 -3.96 12.34
C LEU A 83 -13.34 -5.36 12.27
N LEU A 84 -13.90 -5.74 11.14
CA LEU A 84 -14.80 -6.90 11.05
C LEU A 84 -14.18 -8.14 10.39
N LYS A 85 -13.19 -7.97 9.52
CA LYS A 85 -12.59 -9.09 8.81
C LYS A 85 -11.46 -9.73 9.59
N LYS A 86 -11.34 -11.06 9.51
CA LYS A 86 -10.17 -11.77 9.99
C LYS A 86 -9.02 -11.53 8.99
N MET A 87 -7.84 -11.19 9.51
CA MET A 87 -6.60 -11.07 8.75
C MET A 87 -5.41 -11.15 9.73
N ASP A 88 -4.30 -11.65 9.25
CA ASP A 88 -3.05 -11.69 10.01
C ASP A 88 -2.21 -10.44 9.74
N VAL A 89 -2.28 -9.94 8.51
CA VAL A 89 -1.48 -8.79 8.04
C VAL A 89 -2.36 -7.81 7.27
N SER A 90 -2.20 -6.54 7.57
CA SER A 90 -2.78 -5.43 6.81
C SER A 90 -1.67 -4.62 6.17
N ILE A 91 -1.64 -4.58 4.82
CA ILE A 91 -0.69 -3.77 4.06
C ILE A 91 -1.40 -2.50 3.60
N PHE A 92 -0.82 -1.34 3.84
CA PHE A 92 -1.33 -0.06 3.37
C PHE A 92 -0.30 0.63 2.49
N THR A 93 -0.74 1.24 1.40
CA THR A 93 0.09 2.27 0.75
C THR A 93 0.34 3.39 1.75
N ALA A 94 1.61 3.75 1.94
CA ALA A 94 2.04 4.66 3.00
C ALA A 94 1.75 6.14 2.66
N GLU A 95 0.48 6.44 2.43
CA GLU A 95 -0.05 7.76 2.09
C GLU A 95 -0.49 8.49 3.36
N MET A 96 0.36 9.37 3.90
CA MET A 96 0.09 10.10 5.15
C MET A 96 -1.18 10.98 5.07
N ASN A 97 -1.57 11.39 3.87
CA ASN A 97 -2.78 12.18 3.61
C ASN A 97 -4.06 11.34 3.52
N CYS A 98 -3.98 10.02 3.63
CA CYS A 98 -5.13 9.14 3.76
C CYS A 98 -5.54 8.99 5.23
N ILE A 99 -6.56 9.73 5.68
CA ILE A 99 -6.98 9.73 7.10
C ILE A 99 -7.49 8.36 7.55
N SER A 100 -8.22 7.65 6.69
CA SER A 100 -8.71 6.31 7.03
C SER A 100 -7.57 5.31 7.33
N THR A 101 -6.39 5.49 6.73
CA THR A 101 -5.23 4.65 7.02
C THR A 101 -4.69 4.84 8.44
N TRP A 102 -4.69 6.07 8.97
CA TRP A 102 -4.29 6.33 10.35
C TRP A 102 -5.16 5.55 11.34
N ILE A 103 -6.47 5.68 11.19
CA ILE A 103 -7.46 5.03 12.05
C ILE A 103 -7.37 3.51 11.90
N ALA A 104 -7.30 3.03 10.65
CA ALA A 104 -7.22 1.61 10.36
C ALA A 104 -5.95 0.96 10.94
N ALA A 105 -4.80 1.63 10.85
CA ALA A 105 -3.56 1.14 11.44
C ALA A 105 -3.65 1.03 12.97
N ILE A 106 -4.26 2.01 13.64
CA ILE A 106 -4.51 1.95 15.09
C ILE A 106 -5.42 0.76 15.43
N ILE A 107 -6.52 0.59 14.71
CA ILE A 107 -7.46 -0.53 14.91
C ILE A 107 -6.75 -1.88 14.70
N CYS A 108 -5.96 -2.03 13.64
CA CYS A 108 -5.21 -3.25 13.39
C CYS A 108 -4.28 -3.59 14.57
N ARG A 109 -3.55 -2.61 15.09
CA ARG A 109 -2.68 -2.80 16.26
C ARG A 109 -3.46 -3.22 17.50
N MET A 110 -4.61 -2.60 17.78
CA MET A 110 -5.49 -2.99 18.89
C MET A 110 -6.01 -4.41 18.75
N ARG A 111 -6.12 -4.92 17.54
CA ARG A 111 -6.56 -6.28 17.20
C ARG A 111 -5.41 -7.29 17.03
N ASN A 112 -4.17 -6.90 17.31
CA ASN A 112 -2.96 -7.71 17.09
C ASN A 112 -2.80 -8.17 15.62
N ILE A 113 -3.23 -7.33 14.67
CA ILE A 113 -3.02 -7.50 13.23
C ILE A 113 -1.73 -6.78 12.86
N GLU A 114 -0.79 -7.47 12.21
CA GLU A 114 0.47 -6.88 11.77
C GLU A 114 0.22 -5.77 10.73
N VAL A 115 0.71 -4.57 10.99
CA VAL A 115 0.59 -3.41 10.11
C VAL A 115 1.85 -3.24 9.28
N VAL A 116 1.71 -3.27 7.96
CA VAL A 116 2.82 -3.08 7.02
C VAL A 116 2.53 -1.85 6.16
N PHE A 117 3.49 -0.92 6.10
CA PHE A 117 3.41 0.23 5.20
C PHE A 117 4.30 0.01 3.97
N TRP A 118 3.73 0.23 2.80
CA TRP A 118 4.41 0.13 1.52
C TRP A 118 4.50 1.49 0.84
N GLY A 119 5.72 2.01 0.64
CA GLY A 119 5.92 3.34 0.04
C GLY A 119 7.36 3.82 0.04
N HIS A 120 7.53 5.12 -0.14
CA HIS A 120 8.86 5.76 -0.24
C HIS A 120 9.55 5.95 1.13
N GLY A 121 8.80 5.96 2.23
CA GLY A 121 9.35 6.35 3.52
C GLY A 121 9.48 7.88 3.65
N ILE A 122 10.57 8.33 4.25
CA ILE A 122 10.92 9.76 4.41
C ILE A 122 11.63 10.22 3.14
N TYR A 123 11.25 11.42 2.63
CA TYR A 123 11.84 11.97 1.39
C TYR A 123 13.09 12.81 1.63
N GLY A 124 13.24 13.41 2.83
CA GLY A 124 14.39 14.22 3.23
C GLY A 124 14.31 15.71 2.87
N ASN A 125 13.23 16.14 2.22
CA ASN A 125 12.96 17.54 1.86
C ASN A 125 11.70 18.08 2.55
N GLU A 126 11.21 17.38 3.57
CA GLU A 126 10.02 17.82 4.32
C GLU A 126 10.35 18.97 5.25
N SER A 127 9.38 19.91 5.44
CA SER A 127 9.42 20.84 6.54
C SER A 127 9.42 20.11 7.89
N LYS A 128 9.95 20.72 8.95
CA LYS A 128 10.01 20.12 10.31
C LYS A 128 8.65 19.60 10.80
N VAL A 129 7.58 20.36 10.55
CA VAL A 129 6.21 19.99 10.93
C VAL A 129 5.74 18.76 10.14
N LYS A 130 5.93 18.78 8.82
CA LYS A 130 5.54 17.65 7.95
C LYS A 130 6.32 16.39 8.30
N LEU A 131 7.62 16.51 8.59
CA LEU A 131 8.46 15.40 9.02
C LEU A 131 7.98 14.82 10.37
N PHE A 132 7.59 15.67 11.33
CA PHE A 132 7.02 15.22 12.60
C PHE A 132 5.78 14.36 12.40
N PHE A 133 4.78 14.83 11.63
CA PHE A 133 3.57 14.05 11.34
C PHE A 133 3.88 12.79 10.55
N ARG A 134 4.83 12.85 9.60
CA ARG A 134 5.27 11.67 8.83
C ARG A 134 5.90 10.61 9.74
N LYS A 135 6.75 11.01 10.67
CA LYS A 135 7.33 10.10 11.66
C LYS A 135 6.26 9.48 12.56
N LEU A 136 5.28 10.27 13.00
CA LEU A 136 4.17 9.76 13.80
C LEU A 136 3.36 8.73 13.02
N PHE A 137 3.03 9.02 11.76
CA PHE A 137 2.35 8.10 10.86
C PHE A 137 3.12 6.79 10.68
N TYR A 138 4.38 6.87 10.28
CA TYR A 138 5.18 5.67 10.03
C TYR A 138 5.41 4.81 11.27
N ARG A 139 5.38 5.37 12.47
CA ARG A 139 5.45 4.60 13.73
C ARG A 139 4.23 3.74 14.02
N LEU A 140 3.13 3.91 13.30
CA LEU A 140 1.96 3.04 13.38
C LEU A 140 2.22 1.66 12.75
N ALA A 141 3.17 1.55 11.84
CA ALA A 141 3.49 0.29 11.18
C ALA A 141 4.51 -0.54 11.98
N ASP A 142 4.33 -1.86 11.91
CA ASP A 142 5.26 -2.84 12.46
C ASP A 142 6.42 -3.09 11.51
N LYS A 143 6.18 -3.01 10.19
CA LYS A 143 7.17 -3.17 9.12
C LYS A 143 6.95 -2.18 7.99
N HIS A 144 8.03 -1.93 7.22
CA HIS A 144 8.01 -1.04 6.07
C HIS A 144 8.61 -1.72 4.84
N LEU A 145 7.84 -1.75 3.75
CA LEU A 145 8.29 -2.15 2.43
C LEU A 145 8.61 -0.89 1.63
N LEU A 146 9.89 -0.64 1.42
CA LEU A 146 10.38 0.62 0.86
C LEU A 146 10.77 0.46 -0.61
N TYR A 147 10.43 1.46 -1.42
CA TYR A 147 10.75 1.46 -2.84
C TYR A 147 12.23 1.69 -3.13
N GLU A 148 13.00 2.26 -2.18
CA GLU A 148 14.37 2.68 -2.45
C GLU A 148 15.26 2.65 -1.20
N ARG A 149 16.57 2.48 -1.44
CA ARG A 149 17.58 2.48 -0.39
C ARG A 149 17.70 3.84 0.31
N ARG A 150 17.46 4.94 -0.42
CA ARG A 150 17.48 6.31 0.14
C ARG A 150 16.41 6.48 1.20
N GLY A 151 15.18 6.04 0.95
CA GLY A 151 14.09 6.06 1.94
C GLY A 151 14.47 5.28 3.20
N LYS A 152 15.08 4.09 3.06
CA LYS A 152 15.61 3.32 4.21
C LYS A 152 16.66 4.11 4.99
N SER A 153 17.65 4.71 4.30
CA SER A 153 18.70 5.50 4.95
C SER A 153 18.13 6.68 5.74
N LEU A 154 17.19 7.44 5.14
CA LEU A 154 16.54 8.55 5.81
C LEU A 154 15.69 8.12 7.00
N MET A 155 15.02 6.98 6.93
CA MET A 155 14.28 6.43 8.06
C MET A 155 15.20 6.03 9.20
N LEU A 156 16.36 5.39 8.91
CA LEU A 156 17.38 5.06 9.90
C LEU A 156 17.91 6.32 10.62
N GLN A 157 18.25 7.37 9.87
CA GLN A 157 18.69 8.67 10.41
C GLN A 157 17.62 9.34 11.31
N ASN A 158 16.35 9.00 11.10
CA ASN A 158 15.22 9.48 11.88
C ASN A 158 14.78 8.54 13.00
N GLY A 159 15.59 7.54 13.35
CA GLY A 159 15.42 6.69 14.53
C GLY A 159 14.42 5.53 14.32
N PHE A 160 14.24 5.05 13.10
CA PHE A 160 13.49 3.83 12.83
C PHE A 160 14.39 2.59 12.98
N ASN A 161 13.81 1.49 13.47
CA ASN A 161 14.54 0.23 13.68
C ASN A 161 14.89 -0.41 12.32
N PRO A 162 16.19 -0.74 12.05
CA PRO A 162 16.63 -1.37 10.81
C PRO A 162 15.94 -2.71 10.51
N ASP A 163 15.58 -3.50 11.52
CA ASP A 163 14.95 -4.81 11.37
C ASP A 163 13.49 -4.73 10.87
N LYS A 164 12.92 -3.51 10.88
CA LYS A 164 11.57 -3.24 10.39
C LYS A 164 11.55 -2.63 8.98
N LEU A 165 12.72 -2.40 8.35
CA LEU A 165 12.87 -1.68 7.09
C LEU A 165 13.37 -2.60 5.97
N TYR A 166 12.50 -2.95 5.04
CA TYR A 166 12.79 -3.83 3.91
C TYR A 166 12.76 -3.05 2.59
N VAL A 167 13.84 -3.07 1.82
CA VAL A 167 13.86 -2.47 0.48
C VAL A 167 13.43 -3.53 -0.52
N ILE A 168 12.30 -3.31 -1.16
CA ILE A 168 11.70 -4.23 -2.13
C ILE A 168 11.73 -3.69 -3.56
N PHE A 169 12.19 -2.44 -3.72
CA PHE A 169 12.13 -1.64 -4.94
C PHE A 169 10.70 -1.42 -5.47
N ASN A 170 10.55 -0.48 -6.41
CA ASN A 170 9.26 -0.29 -7.07
C ASN A 170 9.16 -1.31 -8.21
N SER A 171 8.16 -2.19 -8.15
CA SER A 171 7.99 -3.17 -9.21
C SER A 171 7.43 -2.49 -10.46
N LEU A 172 8.22 -2.47 -11.50
CA LEU A 172 7.79 -2.21 -12.87
C LEU A 172 7.53 -3.56 -13.54
N ASP A 173 6.76 -3.55 -14.63
CA ASP A 173 6.59 -4.72 -15.48
C ASP A 173 7.92 -5.03 -16.18
N TYR A 174 8.77 -5.84 -15.53
CA TYR A 174 10.10 -6.18 -16.01
C TYR A 174 10.05 -6.87 -17.39
N ASP A 175 9.11 -7.79 -17.55
CA ASP A 175 9.01 -8.59 -18.79
C ASP A 175 8.59 -7.71 -19.97
N LEU A 176 7.69 -6.75 -19.75
CA LEU A 176 7.34 -5.76 -20.76
C LEU A 176 8.53 -4.84 -21.09
N HIS A 177 9.24 -4.36 -20.07
CA HIS A 177 10.41 -3.51 -20.29
C HIS A 177 11.55 -4.22 -21.01
N LEU A 178 11.72 -5.52 -20.79
CA LEU A 178 12.70 -6.33 -21.50
C LEU A 178 12.35 -6.41 -23.00
N LYS A 179 11.08 -6.77 -23.31
CA LYS A 179 10.58 -6.85 -24.69
C LYS A 179 10.65 -5.53 -25.46
N LEU A 180 10.55 -4.38 -24.78
CA LEU A 180 10.63 -3.07 -25.41
C LEU A 180 12.09 -2.63 -25.69
N ARG A 181 13.08 -3.36 -25.19
CA ARG A 181 14.51 -3.10 -25.43
C ARG A 181 15.13 -3.98 -26.53
N GLU A 182 14.44 -5.03 -26.91
CA GLU A 182 14.75 -5.88 -28.08
C GLU A 182 14.16 -5.26 -29.34
#